data_6623875791dee43000e10bd7cdc18b23
#
_entry.id   6623875791dee43000e10bd7cdc18b23
#
_cell.length_a   1.000
_cell.length_b   1.000
_cell.length_c   1.000
_cell.angle_alpha   90.00
_cell.angle_beta   90.00
_cell.angle_gamma   90.00
#
_symmetry.space_group_name_H-M   'P 1'
#
loop_
_entity.id
_entity.type
_entity.pdbx_description
1 polymer ?
#
loop_
_entity_poly.entity_id
_entity_poly.type
_entity_poly.pdbx_seq_one_letter_code
_entity_poly.pdbx_strand_id
1 'polypeptide(L)'
;NNMHARLFVSSLLFGLFYIASAQDSLTRFAVPTPQEWQQHGLTMASPLGIYLLPAQSYGYTSATFTHERGPLMRLQTPEKDTNLRLSSMGVHTTNRWRLYGEFAYDRQFADSVGWLLSETPRLGMPYYFASPRKGSWLNETYQLKGAANYRLSRLFDLGAALQIRYHKGARSNDPRPSTESFYSRYHLNVGLNLAPVHIAMAAGMVYGTSDNNIIYVNENNDRIDRLDFMAYELMGFGMHRKTGKLQNREMQANTYGHELSLQ
;
A
#
# COMPACT_ATOMS: atom_id res chain seq x y z
N ASN A 1 6.99 -19.34 -20.71
CA ASN A 1 5.67 -19.43 -20.02
C ASN A 1 5.03 -18.06 -19.71
N ASN A 2 5.24 -17.06 -20.58
CA ASN A 2 4.74 -15.70 -20.35
C ASN A 2 3.40 -15.40 -21.07
N MET A 3 2.82 -16.41 -21.75
CA MET A 3 1.61 -16.20 -22.55
C MET A 3 0.32 -16.20 -21.71
N HIS A 4 0.27 -17.04 -20.67
CA HIS A 4 -0.90 -17.11 -19.77
C HIS A 4 -1.05 -15.90 -18.85
N ALA A 5 0.05 -15.27 -18.43
CA ALA A 5 0.02 -14.04 -17.63
C ALA A 5 -0.50 -12.84 -18.43
N ARG A 6 -0.15 -12.76 -19.73
CA ARG A 6 -0.63 -11.69 -20.61
C ARG A 6 -2.12 -11.80 -20.95
N LEU A 7 -2.62 -13.02 -21.09
CA LEU A 7 -4.05 -13.27 -21.31
C LEU A 7 -4.90 -12.96 -20.06
N PHE A 8 -4.37 -13.20 -18.87
CA PHE A 8 -5.09 -12.90 -17.61
C PHE A 8 -5.18 -11.39 -17.34
N VAL A 9 -4.13 -10.63 -17.64
CA VAL A 9 -4.11 -9.16 -17.50
C VAL A 9 -5.02 -8.50 -18.53
N SER A 10 -5.05 -8.99 -19.78
CA SER A 10 -5.94 -8.44 -20.82
C SER A 10 -7.41 -8.75 -20.55
N SER A 11 -7.76 -9.91 -20.02
CA SER A 11 -9.14 -10.25 -19.65
C SER A 11 -9.63 -9.45 -18.44
N LEU A 12 -8.73 -9.15 -17.48
CA LEU A 12 -9.05 -8.29 -16.33
C LEU A 12 -9.30 -6.84 -16.74
N LEU A 13 -8.49 -6.31 -17.68
CA LEU A 13 -8.68 -4.98 -18.26
C LEU A 13 -9.97 -4.89 -19.10
N PHE A 14 -10.31 -5.92 -19.88
CA PHE A 14 -11.56 -5.95 -20.64
C PHE A 14 -12.79 -6.05 -19.73
N GLY A 15 -12.72 -6.78 -18.62
CA GLY A 15 -13.79 -6.85 -17.63
C GLY A 15 -14.08 -5.51 -16.96
N LEU A 16 -13.07 -4.67 -16.74
CA LEU A 16 -13.22 -3.32 -16.20
C LEU A 16 -13.86 -2.35 -17.19
N PHE A 17 -13.68 -2.53 -18.50
CA PHE A 17 -14.31 -1.68 -19.53
C PHE A 17 -15.82 -2.00 -19.73
N TYR A 18 -16.25 -3.23 -19.51
CA TYR A 18 -17.66 -3.60 -19.65
C TYR A 18 -18.56 -3.06 -18.54
N ILE A 19 -18.01 -2.74 -17.37
CA ILE A 19 -18.75 -2.13 -16.26
C ILE A 19 -19.03 -0.64 -16.51
N ALA A 20 -18.24 0.01 -17.40
CA ALA A 20 -18.37 1.42 -17.72
C ALA A 20 -19.50 1.73 -18.71
N SER A 21 -20.11 0.72 -19.35
CA SER A 21 -21.11 0.92 -20.42
C SER A 21 -22.58 0.97 -19.96
N ALA A 22 -22.86 0.91 -18.65
CA ALA A 22 -24.20 0.92 -18.10
C ALA A 22 -24.57 2.28 -17.48
N GLN A 23 -24.21 3.39 -18.16
CA GLN A 23 -24.65 4.73 -17.73
C GLN A 23 -25.62 5.34 -18.73
N ASP A 24 -26.87 4.93 -18.67
CA ASP A 24 -27.98 5.69 -19.15
C ASP A 24 -28.64 6.38 -17.96
N SER A 25 -28.31 7.62 -17.76
CA SER A 25 -29.09 8.79 -17.33
C SER A 25 -28.13 9.87 -16.83
N LEU A 26 -28.07 10.96 -17.57
CA LEU A 26 -27.37 12.21 -17.21
C LEU A 26 -28.10 12.88 -16.01
N THR A 27 -28.09 12.26 -14.86
CA THR A 27 -28.21 12.98 -13.60
C THR A 27 -26.85 13.68 -13.38
N ARG A 28 -26.89 15.00 -13.20
CA ARG A 28 -25.70 15.82 -12.88
C ARG A 28 -25.05 15.23 -11.62
N PHE A 29 -24.09 14.35 -11.81
CA PHE A 29 -23.24 13.89 -10.71
C PHE A 29 -22.41 15.09 -10.27
N ALA A 30 -22.65 15.58 -9.06
CA ALA A 30 -21.67 16.39 -8.39
C ALA A 30 -20.40 15.50 -8.28
N VAL A 31 -19.38 15.83 -9.04
CA VAL A 31 -18.09 15.15 -8.92
C VAL A 31 -17.62 15.40 -7.49
N PRO A 32 -17.42 14.35 -6.67
CA PRO A 32 -16.96 14.53 -5.31
C PRO A 32 -15.68 15.36 -5.28
N THR A 33 -15.58 16.28 -4.35
CA THR A 33 -14.39 17.10 -4.18
C THR A 33 -13.21 16.25 -3.76
N PRO A 34 -11.96 16.68 -3.97
CA PRO A 34 -10.77 15.96 -3.47
C PRO A 34 -10.82 15.67 -1.97
N GLN A 35 -11.49 16.52 -1.18
CA GLN A 35 -11.68 16.32 0.26
C GLN A 35 -12.65 15.17 0.56
N GLU A 36 -13.73 15.05 -0.18
CA GLU A 36 -14.67 13.93 -0.05
C GLU A 36 -14.01 12.60 -0.42
N TRP A 37 -13.12 12.59 -1.43
CA TRP A 37 -12.33 11.42 -1.79
C TRP A 37 -11.37 10.99 -0.68
N GLN A 38 -10.73 11.97 -0.02
CA GLN A 38 -9.89 11.68 1.14
C GLN A 38 -10.70 11.09 2.30
N GLN A 39 -11.90 11.62 2.54
CA GLN A 39 -12.80 11.10 3.56
C GLN A 39 -13.23 9.66 3.27
N HIS A 40 -13.53 9.33 2.02
CA HIS A 40 -13.86 7.94 1.63
C HIS A 40 -12.67 7.00 1.83
N GLY A 41 -11.46 7.44 1.50
CA GLY A 41 -10.24 6.68 1.77
C GLY A 41 -10.02 6.42 3.25
N LEU A 42 -10.27 7.41 4.12
CA LEU A 42 -10.22 7.28 5.57
C LEU A 42 -11.34 6.38 6.09
N THR A 43 -12.55 6.51 5.55
CA THR A 43 -13.69 5.67 5.89
C THR A 43 -13.39 4.20 5.62
N MET A 44 -12.75 3.90 4.48
CA MET A 44 -12.38 2.53 4.10
C MET A 44 -11.06 2.04 4.73
N ALA A 45 -10.41 2.84 5.58
CA ALA A 45 -9.35 2.34 6.44
C ALA A 45 -9.89 1.40 7.53
N SER A 46 -11.14 1.57 7.91
CA SER A 46 -11.87 0.63 8.81
C SER A 46 -12.55 -0.48 8.00
N PRO A 47 -12.52 -1.73 8.47
CA PRO A 47 -13.29 -2.82 7.84
C PRO A 47 -14.79 -2.59 7.86
N LEU A 48 -15.28 -1.73 8.76
CA LEU A 48 -16.69 -1.36 8.90
C LEU A 48 -17.06 -0.11 8.09
N GLY A 49 -16.10 0.52 7.40
CA GLY A 49 -16.33 1.73 6.62
C GLY A 49 -17.39 1.57 5.50
N ILE A 50 -17.61 0.36 5.02
CA ILE A 50 -18.62 0.08 4.00
C ILE A 50 -20.04 0.48 4.43
N TYR A 51 -20.33 0.48 5.73
CA TYR A 51 -21.62 0.91 6.27
C TYR A 51 -21.84 2.43 6.19
N LEU A 52 -20.73 3.20 6.13
CA LEU A 52 -20.75 4.66 6.06
C LEU A 52 -20.71 5.18 4.62
N LEU A 53 -20.55 4.31 3.63
CA LEU A 53 -20.55 4.72 2.23
C LEU A 53 -21.94 5.21 1.80
N PRO A 54 -21.98 6.23 0.91
CA PRO A 54 -23.26 6.75 0.41
C PRO A 54 -24.06 5.69 -0.35
N ALA A 55 -25.37 5.85 -0.37
CA ALA A 55 -26.27 4.92 -1.05
C ALA A 55 -26.21 4.97 -2.59
N GLN A 56 -25.44 5.90 -3.14
CA GLN A 56 -25.29 6.08 -4.59
C GLN A 56 -24.13 5.24 -5.13
N SER A 57 -24.33 4.74 -6.35
CA SER A 57 -23.24 4.07 -7.09
C SER A 57 -22.42 5.11 -7.86
N TYR A 58 -21.10 5.06 -7.76
CA TYR A 58 -20.20 5.95 -8.46
C TYR A 58 -18.84 5.31 -8.66
N GLY A 59 -18.06 5.83 -9.59
CA GLY A 59 -16.69 5.41 -9.84
C GLY A 59 -15.81 6.59 -10.19
N TYR A 60 -14.53 6.47 -9.87
CA TYR A 60 -13.54 7.51 -10.08
C TYR A 60 -12.21 6.89 -10.50
N THR A 61 -11.56 7.51 -11.47
CA THR A 61 -10.21 7.15 -11.91
C THR A 61 -9.37 8.42 -11.97
N SER A 62 -8.16 8.38 -11.43
CA SER A 62 -7.23 9.50 -11.43
C SER A 62 -5.82 9.09 -11.82
N ALA A 63 -5.11 10.02 -12.42
CA ALA A 63 -3.68 9.99 -12.62
C ALA A 63 -3.09 11.25 -11.96
N THR A 64 -2.16 11.07 -11.04
CA THR A 64 -1.50 12.17 -10.32
C THR A 64 -0.01 12.08 -10.53
N PHE A 65 0.58 13.19 -10.96
CA PHE A 65 2.02 13.36 -11.04
C PHE A 65 2.45 14.39 -10.00
N THR A 66 3.38 14.01 -9.14
CA THR A 66 3.93 14.89 -8.11
C THR A 66 5.44 14.97 -8.29
N HIS A 67 5.98 16.18 -8.24
CA HIS A 67 7.41 16.42 -8.27
C HIS A 67 7.77 17.39 -7.16
N GLU A 68 8.61 16.93 -6.23
CA GLU A 68 9.05 17.70 -5.09
C GLU A 68 10.58 17.82 -5.09
N ARG A 69 11.09 18.98 -4.75
CA ARG A 69 12.53 19.24 -4.58
C ARG A 69 12.73 20.30 -3.52
N GLY A 70 13.68 20.08 -2.61
CA GLY A 70 13.99 21.07 -1.59
C GLY A 70 15.25 20.74 -0.79
N PRO A 71 15.96 21.75 -0.24
CA PRO A 71 17.14 21.57 0.58
C PRO A 71 16.83 21.20 2.03
N LEU A 72 15.62 21.51 2.51
CA LEU A 72 15.19 21.24 3.89
C LEU A 72 14.59 19.84 3.98
N MET A 73 15.45 18.89 4.35
CA MET A 73 15.08 17.48 4.34
C MET A 73 15.34 16.84 5.69
N ARG A 74 14.47 15.91 6.04
CA ARG A 74 14.73 15.00 7.15
C ARG A 74 15.74 13.93 6.71
N LEU A 75 16.44 13.36 7.69
CA LEU A 75 17.22 12.16 7.45
C LEU A 75 16.31 11.10 6.81
N GLN A 76 16.80 10.35 5.84
CA GLN A 76 16.05 9.28 5.15
C GLN A 76 14.97 9.77 4.15
N THR A 77 14.84 11.06 3.92
CA THR A 77 13.95 11.58 2.86
C THR A 77 14.75 11.95 1.60
N PRO A 78 14.14 11.84 0.41
CA PRO A 78 14.81 12.21 -0.84
C PRO A 78 14.99 13.72 -0.99
N GLU A 79 16.07 14.16 -1.65
CA GLU A 79 16.26 15.58 -2.06
C GLU A 79 15.36 15.94 -3.25
N LYS A 80 15.01 14.93 -4.00
CA LYS A 80 14.14 15.07 -5.15
C LYS A 80 13.24 13.82 -5.20
N ASP A 81 11.96 14.05 -5.18
CA ASP A 81 10.93 13.02 -5.25
C ASP A 81 10.02 13.25 -6.44
N THR A 82 9.86 12.22 -7.25
CA THR A 82 8.96 12.24 -8.40
C THR A 82 8.07 11.02 -8.30
N ASN A 83 6.76 11.23 -8.16
CA ASN A 83 5.79 10.17 -8.02
C ASN A 83 4.71 10.24 -9.09
N LEU A 84 4.45 9.11 -9.74
CA LEU A 84 3.30 8.87 -10.62
C LEU A 84 2.35 7.91 -9.89
N ARG A 85 1.14 8.38 -9.60
CA ARG A 85 0.08 7.59 -9.02
C ARG A 85 -1.08 7.44 -9.99
N LEU A 86 -1.47 6.21 -10.25
CA LEU A 86 -2.70 5.85 -10.97
C LEU A 86 -3.63 5.20 -9.96
N SER A 87 -4.86 5.67 -9.86
CA SER A 87 -5.85 5.07 -8.97
C SER A 87 -7.23 5.02 -9.58
N SER A 88 -7.96 3.97 -9.25
CA SER A 88 -9.35 3.79 -9.63
C SER A 88 -10.12 3.24 -8.45
N MET A 89 -11.26 3.81 -8.15
CA MET A 89 -12.16 3.30 -7.13
C MET A 89 -13.61 3.35 -7.60
N GLY A 90 -14.42 2.47 -7.02
CA GLY A 90 -15.84 2.40 -7.31
C GLY A 90 -16.64 1.93 -6.11
N VAL A 91 -17.86 2.47 -6.02
CA VAL A 91 -18.89 2.04 -5.09
C VAL A 91 -20.11 1.64 -5.92
N HIS A 92 -20.67 0.49 -5.63
CA HIS A 92 -21.92 0.05 -6.22
C HIS A 92 -22.89 -0.35 -5.13
N THR A 93 -24.05 0.31 -5.11
CA THR A 93 -25.07 0.10 -4.09
C THR A 93 -26.37 -0.33 -4.74
N THR A 94 -26.94 -1.42 -4.27
CA THR A 94 -28.27 -1.93 -4.62
C THR A 94 -29.11 -2.07 -3.35
N ASN A 95 -30.35 -2.55 -3.47
CA ASN A 95 -31.22 -2.80 -2.32
C ASN A 95 -30.63 -3.77 -1.29
N ARG A 96 -29.78 -4.71 -1.74
CA ARG A 96 -29.19 -5.75 -0.88
C ARG A 96 -27.68 -5.73 -0.80
N TRP A 97 -26.98 -5.17 -1.79
CA TRP A 97 -25.53 -5.17 -1.86
C TRP A 97 -24.96 -3.77 -1.75
N ARG A 98 -23.88 -3.65 -0.97
CA ARG A 98 -22.92 -2.55 -1.06
C ARG A 98 -21.57 -3.12 -1.41
N LEU A 99 -20.99 -2.67 -2.50
CA LEU A 99 -19.72 -3.12 -3.00
C LEU A 99 -18.77 -1.94 -3.09
N TYR A 100 -17.55 -2.15 -2.70
CA TYR A 100 -16.46 -1.19 -2.84
C TYR A 100 -15.25 -1.87 -3.44
N GLY A 101 -14.59 -1.18 -4.36
CA GLY A 101 -13.32 -1.60 -4.92
C GLY A 101 -12.41 -0.40 -5.12
N GLU A 102 -11.13 -0.55 -4.80
CA GLU A 102 -10.09 0.44 -5.05
C GLU A 102 -8.82 -0.27 -5.53
N PHE A 103 -8.23 0.26 -6.57
CA PHE A 103 -6.90 -0.11 -7.04
C PHE A 103 -6.06 1.14 -7.14
N ALA A 104 -4.81 1.08 -6.66
CA ALA A 104 -3.83 2.13 -6.85
C ALA A 104 -2.47 1.53 -7.22
N TYR A 105 -1.78 2.20 -8.12
CA TYR A 105 -0.40 1.96 -8.50
C TYR A 105 0.40 3.24 -8.31
N ASP A 106 1.47 3.14 -7.54
CA ASP A 106 2.41 4.24 -7.30
C ASP A 106 3.79 3.85 -7.85
N ARG A 107 4.39 4.74 -8.63
CA ARG A 107 5.77 4.63 -9.09
C ARG A 107 6.55 5.86 -8.68
N GLN A 108 7.53 5.68 -7.79
CA GLN A 108 8.29 6.74 -7.18
C GLN A 108 9.76 6.65 -7.58
N PHE A 109 10.32 7.77 -7.97
CA PHE A 109 11.75 8.00 -8.16
C PHE A 109 12.23 8.95 -7.07
N ALA A 110 12.90 8.39 -6.06
CA ALA A 110 13.41 9.13 -4.92
C ALA A 110 14.92 9.26 -5.04
N ASP A 111 15.42 10.48 -5.23
CA ASP A 111 16.84 10.75 -5.44
C ASP A 111 17.53 11.24 -4.18
N SER A 112 18.83 10.87 -4.03
CA SER A 112 19.70 11.31 -2.93
C SER A 112 19.22 10.88 -1.53
N VAL A 113 18.62 9.68 -1.41
CA VAL A 113 18.22 9.12 -0.11
C VAL A 113 19.43 8.53 0.60
N GLY A 114 19.78 9.07 1.76
CA GLY A 114 20.79 8.53 2.65
C GLY A 114 20.19 7.86 3.90
N TRP A 115 20.96 7.08 4.62
CA TRP A 115 20.60 6.44 5.88
C TRP A 115 19.37 5.52 5.81
N LEU A 116 19.04 5.03 4.61
CA LEU A 116 17.94 4.10 4.38
C LEU A 116 18.36 3.06 3.34
N LEU A 117 18.34 1.78 3.72
CA LEU A 117 18.59 0.63 2.86
C LEU A 117 17.44 -0.39 2.92
N SER A 118 16.28 0.02 3.37
CA SER A 118 15.06 -0.79 3.43
C SER A 118 13.88 0.04 2.98
N GLU A 119 12.73 -0.58 2.81
CA GLU A 119 11.48 0.16 2.72
C GLU A 119 11.36 1.09 3.95
N THR A 120 10.70 2.24 3.78
CA THR A 120 10.52 3.23 4.87
C THR A 120 10.21 2.52 6.19
N PRO A 121 10.99 2.78 7.27
CA PRO A 121 10.77 2.12 8.54
C PRO A 121 9.33 2.30 9.01
N ARG A 122 8.63 1.22 9.25
CA ARG A 122 7.29 1.27 9.83
C ARG A 122 7.41 1.62 11.31
N LEU A 123 6.51 2.45 11.81
CA LEU A 123 6.32 2.67 13.24
C LEU A 123 6.17 1.30 13.93
N GLY A 124 7.09 0.99 14.86
CA GLY A 124 7.11 -0.29 15.58
C GLY A 124 8.11 -1.33 15.07
N MET A 125 8.80 -1.09 13.95
CA MET A 125 9.90 -1.94 13.48
C MET A 125 11.23 -1.21 13.63
N PRO A 126 11.96 -1.39 14.74
CA PRO A 126 13.22 -0.68 15.00
C PRO A 126 14.42 -1.26 14.22
N TYR A 127 14.24 -2.43 13.58
CA TYR A 127 15.30 -3.13 12.86
C TYR A 127 15.29 -2.78 11.38
N TYR A 128 16.37 -2.14 10.90
CA TYR A 128 16.54 -1.87 9.48
C TYR A 128 18.01 -1.64 9.14
N PHE A 129 18.35 -1.72 7.87
CA PHE A 129 19.68 -1.39 7.38
C PHE A 129 19.76 0.07 6.93
N ALA A 130 20.89 0.70 7.22
CA ALA A 130 21.17 2.08 6.85
C ALA A 130 22.59 2.23 6.30
N SER A 131 22.81 3.21 5.42
CA SER A 131 24.13 3.62 4.96
C SER A 131 24.17 5.15 4.82
N PRO A 132 25.28 5.80 5.20
CA PRO A 132 25.45 7.24 5.00
C PRO A 132 25.45 7.61 3.51
N ARG A 133 25.81 6.68 2.64
CA ARG A 133 25.85 6.89 1.20
C ARG A 133 24.48 7.19 0.65
N LYS A 134 24.36 8.34 -0.01
CA LYS A 134 23.13 8.71 -0.73
C LYS A 134 22.99 7.90 -2.01
N GLY A 135 21.76 7.57 -2.39
CA GLY A 135 21.47 6.85 -3.61
C GLY A 135 20.04 7.08 -4.09
N SER A 136 19.80 6.72 -5.34
CA SER A 136 18.52 6.91 -6.00
C SER A 136 17.72 5.62 -5.97
N TRP A 137 16.47 5.71 -5.53
CA TRP A 137 15.53 4.61 -5.43
C TRP A 137 14.48 4.65 -6.51
N LEU A 138 14.12 3.48 -6.99
CA LEU A 138 12.90 3.23 -7.75
C LEU A 138 12.00 2.35 -6.88
N ASN A 139 10.84 2.89 -6.54
CA ASN A 139 9.83 2.20 -5.74
C ASN A 139 8.56 2.02 -6.58
N GLU A 140 7.98 0.82 -6.51
CA GLU A 140 6.69 0.50 -7.11
C GLU A 140 5.78 -0.11 -6.05
N THR A 141 4.58 0.43 -5.93
CA THR A 141 3.60 -0.04 -4.95
C THR A 141 2.26 -0.28 -5.62
N TYR A 142 1.71 -1.46 -5.40
CA TYR A 142 0.39 -1.87 -5.84
C TYR A 142 -0.50 -2.00 -4.61
N GLN A 143 -1.68 -1.40 -4.66
CA GLN A 143 -2.67 -1.48 -3.59
C GLN A 143 -4.00 -1.92 -4.17
N LEU A 144 -4.63 -2.88 -3.53
CA LEU A 144 -5.96 -3.35 -3.85
C LEU A 144 -6.77 -3.35 -2.55
N LYS A 145 -7.95 -2.73 -2.59
CA LYS A 145 -8.92 -2.81 -1.52
C LYS A 145 -10.25 -3.25 -2.11
N GLY A 146 -10.95 -4.10 -1.39
CA GLY A 146 -12.27 -4.55 -1.75
C GLY A 146 -13.10 -4.74 -0.50
N ALA A 147 -14.39 -4.39 -0.59
CA ALA A 147 -15.34 -4.71 0.47
C ALA A 147 -16.69 -5.04 -0.15
N ALA A 148 -17.38 -5.98 0.43
CA ALA A 148 -18.73 -6.36 0.06
C ALA A 148 -19.57 -6.50 1.31
N ASN A 149 -20.77 -5.94 1.28
CA ASN A 149 -21.76 -6.10 2.33
C ASN A 149 -23.09 -6.55 1.71
N TYR A 150 -23.70 -7.54 2.31
CA TYR A 150 -24.98 -8.10 1.89
C TYR A 150 -26.02 -7.96 3.00
N ARG A 151 -27.14 -7.33 2.70
CA ARG A 151 -28.28 -7.24 3.61
C ARG A 151 -29.05 -8.55 3.60
N LEU A 152 -28.82 -9.38 4.61
CA LEU A 152 -29.47 -10.67 4.77
C LEU A 152 -30.94 -10.50 5.10
N SER A 153 -31.27 -9.56 5.99
CA SER A 153 -32.63 -9.24 6.43
C SER A 153 -32.77 -7.74 6.75
N ARG A 154 -33.90 -7.33 7.28
CA ARG A 154 -34.05 -5.95 7.77
C ARG A 154 -33.20 -5.64 9.00
N LEU A 155 -32.84 -6.69 9.74
CA LEU A 155 -32.07 -6.58 10.99
C LEU A 155 -30.58 -6.90 10.81
N PHE A 156 -30.21 -7.78 9.87
CA PHE A 156 -28.84 -8.31 9.77
C PHE A 156 -28.19 -8.03 8.43
N ASP A 157 -26.97 -7.58 8.51
CA ASP A 157 -26.02 -7.44 7.39
C ASP A 157 -24.81 -8.33 7.61
N LEU A 158 -24.31 -8.92 6.54
CA LEU A 158 -23.06 -9.69 6.51
C LEU A 158 -22.12 -9.08 5.51
N GLY A 159 -20.83 -9.06 5.81
CA GLY A 159 -19.87 -8.53 4.86
C GLY A 159 -18.46 -9.11 5.01
N ALA A 160 -17.65 -8.79 4.02
CA ALA A 160 -16.24 -9.10 3.99
C ALA A 160 -15.46 -7.92 3.42
N ALA A 161 -14.22 -7.74 3.90
CA ALA A 161 -13.30 -6.75 3.37
C ALA A 161 -11.91 -7.36 3.18
N LEU A 162 -11.21 -6.89 2.15
CA LEU A 162 -9.87 -7.30 1.76
C LEU A 162 -9.03 -6.06 1.48
N GLN A 163 -7.80 -6.05 1.98
CA GLN A 163 -6.78 -5.10 1.59
C GLN A 163 -5.49 -5.84 1.27
N ILE A 164 -4.91 -5.56 0.11
CA ILE A 164 -3.61 -6.09 -0.30
C ILE A 164 -2.72 -4.91 -0.66
N ARG A 165 -1.47 -4.97 -0.23
CA ARG A 165 -0.39 -4.07 -0.64
C ARG A 165 0.82 -4.90 -1.02
N TYR A 166 1.34 -4.68 -2.21
CA TYR A 166 2.62 -5.21 -2.67
C TYR A 166 3.54 -4.05 -3.01
N HIS A 167 4.75 -4.09 -2.48
CA HIS A 167 5.77 -3.08 -2.71
C HIS A 167 7.05 -3.75 -3.19
N LYS A 168 7.69 -3.11 -4.15
CA LYS A 168 9.02 -3.45 -4.64
C LYS A 168 9.85 -2.19 -4.75
N GLY A 169 11.05 -2.22 -4.17
CA GLY A 169 11.98 -1.10 -4.21
C GLY A 169 13.40 -1.56 -4.53
N ALA A 170 14.14 -0.77 -5.29
CA ALA A 170 15.54 -1.01 -5.57
C ALA A 170 16.32 0.29 -5.63
N ARG A 171 17.56 0.25 -5.16
CA ARG A 171 18.50 1.37 -5.21
C ARG A 171 19.60 1.11 -6.24
N SER A 172 19.97 2.15 -6.98
CA SER A 172 20.93 2.05 -8.09
C SER A 172 22.38 2.01 -7.67
N ASN A 173 22.74 2.54 -6.48
CA ASN A 173 24.11 2.72 -6.02
C ASN A 173 24.44 1.78 -4.87
N ASP A 174 25.72 1.33 -4.79
CA ASP A 174 26.20 0.51 -3.67
C ASP A 174 26.16 1.31 -2.34
N PRO A 175 25.79 0.66 -1.24
CA PRO A 175 25.15 -0.66 -1.17
C PRO A 175 23.78 -0.64 -1.87
N ARG A 176 23.47 -1.71 -2.64
CA ARG A 176 22.22 -1.84 -3.43
C ARG A 176 21.22 -2.73 -2.71
N PRO A 177 20.30 -2.16 -1.97
CA PRO A 177 19.17 -2.91 -1.46
C PRO A 177 18.17 -3.22 -2.57
N SER A 178 17.57 -4.39 -2.48
CA SER A 178 16.34 -4.77 -3.17
C SER A 178 15.34 -5.16 -2.10
N THR A 179 14.23 -4.43 -2.04
CA THR A 179 13.19 -4.65 -1.04
C THR A 179 11.93 -5.16 -1.72
N GLU A 180 11.31 -6.14 -1.11
CA GLU A 180 10.03 -6.66 -1.55
C GLU A 180 9.15 -6.87 -0.33
N SER A 181 7.94 -6.32 -0.33
CA SER A 181 7.02 -6.52 0.77
C SER A 181 5.61 -6.80 0.28
N PHE A 182 4.98 -7.77 0.93
CA PHE A 182 3.58 -8.11 0.74
C PHE A 182 2.84 -7.93 2.06
N TYR A 183 1.68 -7.32 2.00
CA TYR A 183 0.80 -7.14 3.15
C TYR A 183 -0.63 -7.42 2.72
N SER A 184 -1.33 -8.22 3.51
CA SER A 184 -2.73 -8.51 3.29
C SER A 184 -3.51 -8.44 4.60
N ARG A 185 -4.74 -7.95 4.50
CA ARG A 185 -5.68 -7.83 5.61
C ARG A 185 -7.04 -8.33 5.13
N TYR A 186 -7.62 -9.23 5.90
CA TYR A 186 -8.91 -9.86 5.61
C TYR A 186 -9.83 -9.65 6.79
N HIS A 187 -11.07 -9.26 6.55
CA HIS A 187 -12.10 -9.10 7.57
C HIS A 187 -13.41 -9.74 7.16
N LEU A 188 -14.08 -10.31 8.14
CA LEU A 188 -15.50 -10.63 8.08
C LEU A 188 -16.24 -9.70 9.03
N ASN A 189 -17.38 -9.20 8.62
CA ASN A 189 -18.17 -8.28 9.42
C ASN A 189 -19.65 -8.69 9.50
N VAL A 190 -20.26 -8.34 10.62
CA VAL A 190 -21.68 -8.53 10.91
C VAL A 190 -22.25 -7.21 11.40
N GLY A 191 -23.35 -6.79 10.83
CA GLY A 191 -24.09 -5.59 11.24
C GLY A 191 -25.48 -5.92 11.75
N LEU A 192 -25.92 -5.18 12.76
CA LEU A 192 -27.25 -5.24 13.33
C LEU A 192 -27.92 -3.87 13.18
N ASN A 193 -29.02 -3.82 12.43
CA ASN A 193 -29.81 -2.62 12.16
C ASN A 193 -30.97 -2.52 13.14
N LEU A 194 -30.83 -1.67 14.14
CA LEU A 194 -31.87 -1.35 15.12
C LEU A 194 -32.22 0.14 14.95
N ALA A 195 -33.10 0.46 14.03
CA ALA A 195 -33.41 1.86 13.73
C ALA A 195 -33.77 2.64 15.02
N PRO A 196 -33.14 3.81 15.29
CA PRO A 196 -32.23 4.56 14.41
C PRO A 196 -30.75 4.16 14.53
N VAL A 197 -30.39 3.11 15.23
CA VAL A 197 -29.00 2.70 15.55
C VAL A 197 -28.57 1.55 14.65
N HIS A 198 -27.33 1.62 14.18
CA HIS A 198 -26.66 0.52 13.52
C HIS A 198 -25.40 0.13 14.32
N ILE A 199 -25.28 -1.14 14.68
CA ILE A 199 -24.14 -1.68 15.40
C ILE A 199 -23.44 -2.68 14.50
N ALA A 200 -22.15 -2.53 14.30
CA ALA A 200 -21.38 -3.45 13.47
C ALA A 200 -20.10 -3.91 14.15
N MET A 201 -19.76 -5.16 13.93
CA MET A 201 -18.54 -5.77 14.43
C MET A 201 -17.80 -6.45 13.28
N ALA A 202 -16.47 -6.30 13.25
CA ALA A 202 -15.61 -7.01 12.31
C ALA A 202 -14.51 -7.75 13.05
N ALA A 203 -14.21 -8.94 12.58
CA ALA A 203 -13.06 -9.72 12.99
C ALA A 203 -12.23 -10.06 11.76
N GLY A 204 -10.91 -10.01 11.91
CA GLY A 204 -10.03 -10.24 10.77
C GLY A 204 -8.62 -10.66 11.16
N MET A 205 -7.85 -10.93 10.14
CA MET A 205 -6.45 -11.27 10.25
C MET A 205 -5.59 -10.45 9.30
N VAL A 206 -4.37 -10.23 9.75
CA VAL A 206 -3.32 -9.54 9.01
C VAL A 206 -2.19 -10.52 8.76
N TYR A 207 -1.68 -10.52 7.55
CA TYR A 207 -0.49 -11.24 7.16
C TYR A 207 0.43 -10.33 6.36
N GLY A 208 1.73 -10.35 6.66
CA GLY A 208 2.70 -9.58 5.92
C GLY A 208 4.06 -10.26 5.88
N THR A 209 4.74 -10.12 4.75
CA THR A 209 6.15 -10.48 4.57
C THR A 209 6.91 -9.27 4.09
N SER A 210 8.17 -9.16 4.47
CA SER A 210 9.08 -8.13 3.99
C SER A 210 10.46 -8.75 3.86
N ASP A 211 10.97 -8.76 2.64
CA ASP A 211 12.29 -9.25 2.30
C ASP A 211 13.17 -8.06 1.90
N ASN A 212 14.36 -8.01 2.43
CA ASN A 212 15.35 -6.98 2.10
C ASN A 212 16.70 -7.65 1.87
N ASN A 213 17.20 -7.55 0.65
CA ASN A 213 18.48 -8.10 0.24
C ASN A 213 19.42 -6.96 -0.17
N ILE A 214 20.64 -6.93 0.39
CA ILE A 214 21.65 -5.90 0.10
C ILE A 214 22.85 -6.54 -0.58
N ILE A 215 23.17 -6.05 -1.76
CA ILE A 215 24.31 -6.49 -2.54
C ILE A 215 25.28 -5.32 -2.83
N TYR A 216 26.56 -5.66 -3.02
CA TYR A 216 27.56 -4.76 -3.57
C TYR A 216 27.98 -5.26 -4.95
N VAL A 217 27.83 -4.42 -5.96
CA VAL A 217 28.25 -4.76 -7.33
C VAL A 217 29.75 -4.53 -7.49
N ASN A 218 30.29 -3.51 -6.82
CA ASN A 218 31.72 -3.29 -6.79
C ASN A 218 32.30 -3.83 -5.46
N GLU A 219 33.06 -4.91 -5.54
CA GLU A 219 33.69 -5.56 -4.39
C GLU A 219 34.62 -4.62 -3.58
N ASN A 220 35.19 -3.60 -4.21
CA ASN A 220 35.99 -2.59 -3.52
C ASN A 220 35.15 -1.69 -2.60
N ASN A 221 33.84 -1.64 -2.77
CA ASN A 221 32.93 -0.89 -1.90
C ASN A 221 32.54 -1.70 -0.64
N ASP A 222 32.68 -3.04 -0.68
CA ASP A 222 32.40 -3.94 0.44
C ASP A 222 33.64 -4.15 1.32
N ARG A 223 34.30 -3.06 1.70
CA ARG A 223 35.53 -3.08 2.53
C ARG A 223 35.29 -2.31 3.82
N ILE A 224 35.88 -2.81 4.91
CA ILE A 224 35.76 -2.23 6.25
C ILE A 224 36.33 -0.80 6.34
N ASP A 225 37.31 -0.47 5.51
CA ASP A 225 37.96 0.84 5.43
C ASP A 225 37.10 1.88 4.64
N ARG A 226 36.10 1.45 3.90
CA ARG A 226 35.23 2.32 3.13
C ARG A 226 33.97 2.69 3.94
N LEU A 227 34.14 3.57 4.92
CA LEU A 227 33.06 3.97 5.85
C LEU A 227 31.85 4.62 5.16
N ASP A 228 32.06 5.29 4.03
CA ASP A 228 31.03 5.92 3.22
C ASP A 228 30.09 4.92 2.53
N PHE A 229 30.55 3.69 2.26
CA PHE A 229 29.78 2.61 1.68
C PHE A 229 29.28 1.59 2.71
N MET A 230 29.64 1.78 3.97
CA MET A 230 29.29 0.81 5.00
C MET A 230 27.78 0.75 5.25
N ALA A 231 27.27 -0.47 5.36
CA ALA A 231 25.92 -0.70 5.84
C ALA A 231 25.93 -0.93 7.36
N TYR A 232 25.02 -0.29 8.04
CA TYR A 232 24.77 -0.42 9.47
C TYR A 232 23.48 -1.16 9.68
N GLU A 233 23.48 -2.13 10.57
CA GLU A 233 22.28 -2.76 11.08
C GLU A 233 21.82 -1.98 12.32
N LEU A 234 20.64 -1.37 12.23
CA LEU A 234 20.03 -0.64 13.34
C LEU A 234 19.10 -1.58 14.09
N MET A 235 19.28 -1.67 15.41
CA MET A 235 18.59 -2.63 16.27
C MET A 235 17.58 -1.96 17.20
N GLY A 236 17.29 -0.69 16.99
CA GLY A 236 16.44 0.11 17.89
C GLY A 236 17.18 0.64 19.12
N PHE A 237 16.57 1.59 19.81
CA PHE A 237 17.09 2.24 21.03
C PHE A 237 18.51 2.82 20.88
N GLY A 238 18.90 3.24 19.67
CA GLY A 238 20.23 3.77 19.38
C GLY A 238 21.32 2.70 19.23
N MET A 239 21.01 1.43 19.39
CA MET A 239 21.95 0.34 19.17
C MET A 239 22.14 0.12 17.67
N HIS A 240 23.40 0.00 17.26
CA HIS A 240 23.75 -0.31 15.88
C HIS A 240 24.97 -1.21 15.82
N ARG A 241 25.06 -2.00 14.76
CA ARG A 241 26.20 -2.84 14.45
C ARG A 241 26.74 -2.49 13.07
N LYS A 242 28.05 -2.24 12.99
CA LYS A 242 28.74 -2.20 11.70
C LYS A 242 28.77 -3.62 11.14
N THR A 243 28.38 -3.74 9.93
CA THR A 243 28.49 -5.02 9.26
C THR A 243 29.74 -5.02 8.40
N GLY A 244 30.67 -5.92 8.72
CA GLY A 244 31.80 -6.27 7.86
C GLY A 244 31.31 -6.86 6.54
N LYS A 245 32.22 -7.40 5.70
CA LYS A 245 31.85 -7.95 4.38
C LYS A 245 30.44 -8.56 4.35
N LEU A 246 29.57 -7.91 3.63
CA LEU A 246 28.17 -8.28 3.44
C LEU A 246 28.01 -8.94 2.09
N GLN A 247 28.39 -10.18 1.97
CA GLN A 247 27.88 -10.99 0.88
C GLN A 247 26.43 -11.35 1.23
N ASN A 248 25.48 -10.82 0.44
CA ASN A 248 24.06 -11.16 0.48
C ASN A 248 23.46 -11.15 1.90
N ARG A 249 23.17 -9.97 2.44
CA ARG A 249 22.36 -9.85 3.64
C ARG A 249 20.89 -9.81 3.27
N GLU A 250 20.23 -10.82 3.73
CA GLU A 250 18.79 -10.95 3.67
C GLU A 250 18.23 -10.68 5.08
N MET A 251 17.24 -9.82 5.15
CA MET A 251 16.41 -9.64 6.32
C MET A 251 14.97 -9.95 5.94
N GLN A 252 14.44 -11.03 6.50
CA GLN A 252 13.07 -11.44 6.32
C GLN A 252 12.27 -11.13 7.58
N ALA A 253 11.15 -10.47 7.42
CA ALA A 253 10.21 -10.20 8.50
C ALA A 253 8.82 -10.72 8.12
N ASN A 254 8.24 -11.51 9.02
CA ASN A 254 6.86 -11.98 8.90
C ASN A 254 6.00 -11.29 9.97
N THR A 255 4.85 -10.80 9.56
CA THR A 255 3.89 -10.13 10.45
C THR A 255 2.57 -10.91 10.45
N TYR A 256 2.11 -11.25 11.63
CA TYR A 256 0.79 -11.87 11.85
C TYR A 256 0.02 -11.02 12.85
N GLY A 257 -1.25 -10.85 12.65
CA GLY A 257 -2.10 -10.09 13.57
C GLY A 257 -3.56 -10.49 13.48
N HIS A 258 -4.27 -10.27 14.58
CA HIS A 258 -5.72 -10.38 14.67
C HIS A 258 -6.30 -9.03 15.00
N GLU A 259 -7.41 -8.69 14.40
CA GLU A 259 -8.08 -7.41 14.59
C GLU A 259 -9.54 -7.63 14.97
N LEU A 260 -10.02 -6.81 15.91
CA LEU A 260 -11.43 -6.72 16.26
C LEU A 260 -11.84 -5.24 16.22
N SER A 261 -12.91 -4.95 15.49
CA SER A 261 -13.45 -3.61 15.36
C SER A 261 -14.92 -3.59 15.72
N LEU A 262 -15.34 -2.55 16.43
CA LEU A 262 -16.74 -2.29 16.82
C LEU A 262 -17.10 -0.87 16.40
N GLN A 263 -18.29 -0.68 15.85
CA GLN A 263 -18.82 0.61 15.43
C GLN A 263 -20.31 0.72 15.81
#